data_435c61eaeb369c0eae3774b3b7fb4990
#
_entry.id   435c61eaeb369c0eae3774b3b7fb4990
#
_cell.length_a   1.000
_cell.length_b   1.000
_cell.length_c   1.000
_cell.angle_alpha   90.00
_cell.angle_beta   90.00
_cell.angle_gamma   90.00
#
_symmetry.space_group_name_H-M   'P 1'
#
loop_
_entity.id
_entity.type
_entity.pdbx_description
1 polymer ?
#
loop_
_entity_poly.entity_id
_entity_poly.type
_entity_poly.pdbx_seq_one_letter_code
_entity_poly.pdbx_strand_id
1 'polypeptide(L)'
;HPTGATLPVRPVGMSGSAFVGGDDGLQQGIAGKAGLNTIGLHLIGNEGLAKLCELIQGSAGQRFLADAAEHGLAVEYELHAMHDLLPRELFTEAPELFRVDDSGARVPEWNLCPSSADALRVVSDNAVRLAGALRPTTHRYFMWADDGCPWCRCAACRQLTPSDQNLVVMNAIAVALRRLDPHARLAALAYDNTLKAPRSVRPEPNVFLEYAPIRRDSSRPLNDPSCEENRRHAELIDPLLEVFGTEGAQVLEYWMDVSRFSGWRRPAVRLPL
;
A
#
# COMPACT_ATOMS: atom_id res chain seq x y z
N HIS A 1 22.67 -23.46 -6.58
CA HIS A 1 21.37 -23.11 -7.16
C HIS A 1 20.54 -22.45 -6.06
N PRO A 2 20.15 -21.17 -6.14
CA PRO A 2 19.14 -20.62 -5.24
C PRO A 2 17.81 -21.24 -5.65
N THR A 3 17.15 -21.88 -4.71
CA THR A 3 15.78 -22.35 -4.85
C THR A 3 14.91 -21.13 -5.06
N GLY A 4 14.38 -20.96 -6.29
CA GLY A 4 13.49 -19.85 -6.63
C GLY A 4 12.26 -19.85 -5.74
N ALA A 5 12.24 -18.96 -4.76
CA ALA A 5 11.02 -18.63 -4.05
C ALA A 5 10.10 -17.90 -5.05
N THR A 6 9.14 -18.61 -5.59
CA THR A 6 8.06 -17.99 -6.35
C THR A 6 7.19 -17.21 -5.35
N LEU A 7 7.31 -15.88 -5.35
CA LEU A 7 6.36 -15.03 -4.65
C LEU A 7 4.96 -15.25 -5.26
N PRO A 8 3.92 -15.41 -4.43
CA PRO A 8 2.58 -15.55 -4.96
C PRO A 8 2.19 -14.27 -5.74
N VAL A 9 1.90 -14.43 -7.02
CA VAL A 9 1.35 -13.36 -7.84
C VAL A 9 -0.07 -13.10 -7.36
N ARG A 10 -0.32 -11.90 -6.83
CA ARG A 10 -1.67 -11.48 -6.47
C ARG A 10 -2.35 -10.77 -7.64
N PRO A 11 -3.64 -10.98 -7.81
CA PRO A 11 -4.40 -10.33 -8.85
C PRO A 11 -4.58 -8.84 -8.61
N VAL A 12 -4.78 -8.17 -9.71
CA VAL A 12 -4.88 -6.73 -9.94
C VAL A 12 -5.90 -6.07 -9.01
N GLY A 13 -5.50 -4.98 -8.37
CA GLY A 13 -6.42 -4.06 -7.72
C GLY A 13 -7.39 -3.45 -8.74
N MET A 14 -8.67 -3.41 -8.40
CA MET A 14 -9.65 -2.63 -9.17
C MET A 14 -9.69 -1.21 -8.61
N SER A 15 -9.56 -0.21 -9.48
CA SER A 15 -9.65 1.18 -9.09
C SER A 15 -11.05 1.54 -8.59
N GLY A 16 -11.17 2.47 -7.61
CA GLY A 16 -12.42 2.87 -6.98
C GLY A 16 -13.51 3.43 -7.91
N SER A 17 -13.22 3.71 -9.18
CA SER A 17 -14.20 4.06 -10.22
C SER A 17 -15.12 2.89 -10.61
N ALA A 18 -14.81 1.66 -10.25
CA ALA A 18 -15.68 0.50 -10.48
C ALA A 18 -16.98 0.54 -9.65
N PHE A 19 -17.05 1.36 -8.60
CA PHE A 19 -18.28 1.51 -7.79
C PHE A 19 -19.41 2.32 -8.43
N VAL A 20 -19.19 2.97 -9.56
CA VAL A 20 -20.16 3.94 -10.11
C VAL A 20 -21.02 3.39 -11.26
N GLY A 21 -20.85 2.15 -11.67
CA GLY A 21 -21.51 1.67 -12.89
C GLY A 21 -22.01 0.22 -12.86
N GLY A 22 -23.05 -0.05 -12.16
CA GLY A 22 -24.19 -0.89 -12.59
C GLY A 22 -23.99 -2.37 -12.96
N ASP A 23 -22.77 -2.97 -12.92
CA ASP A 23 -22.60 -4.39 -13.27
C ASP A 23 -21.43 -5.07 -12.51
N ASP A 24 -21.34 -4.78 -11.21
CA ASP A 24 -20.24 -5.26 -10.35
C ASP A 24 -20.25 -6.80 -10.22
N GLY A 25 -21.43 -7.42 -10.22
CA GLY A 25 -21.57 -8.87 -10.15
C GLY A 25 -20.99 -9.62 -11.37
N LEU A 26 -21.09 -9.03 -12.57
CA LEU A 26 -20.49 -9.63 -13.77
C LEU A 26 -18.96 -9.60 -13.71
N GLN A 27 -18.38 -8.49 -13.28
CA GLN A 27 -16.91 -8.35 -13.16
C GLN A 27 -16.35 -9.29 -12.09
N GLN A 28 -17.02 -9.42 -10.95
CA GLN A 28 -16.63 -10.36 -9.89
C GLN A 28 -16.74 -11.82 -10.35
N GLY A 29 -17.82 -12.17 -11.06
CA GLY A 29 -17.97 -13.49 -11.67
C GLY A 29 -16.89 -13.82 -12.71
N ILE A 30 -16.43 -12.84 -13.48
CA ILE A 30 -15.30 -12.98 -14.42
C ILE A 30 -14.00 -13.17 -13.64
N ALA A 31 -13.75 -12.37 -12.60
CA ALA A 31 -12.56 -12.47 -11.77
C ALA A 31 -12.41 -13.86 -11.13
N GLY A 32 -13.45 -14.37 -10.50
CA GLY A 32 -13.46 -15.72 -9.92
C GLY A 32 -13.20 -16.82 -10.96
N LYS A 33 -13.85 -16.74 -12.14
CA LYS A 33 -13.62 -17.70 -13.26
C LYS A 33 -12.19 -17.61 -13.82
N ALA A 34 -11.55 -16.44 -13.75
CA ALA A 34 -10.15 -16.25 -14.16
C ALA A 34 -9.14 -16.76 -13.10
N GLY A 35 -9.61 -17.33 -12.00
CA GLY A 35 -8.76 -17.85 -10.94
C GLY A 35 -8.23 -16.77 -9.98
N LEU A 36 -8.79 -15.56 -10.03
CA LEU A 36 -8.49 -14.52 -9.06
C LEU A 36 -9.17 -14.87 -7.72
N ASN A 37 -8.54 -14.52 -6.62
CA ASN A 37 -9.05 -14.84 -5.27
C ASN A 37 -9.26 -13.61 -4.37
N THR A 38 -8.82 -12.44 -4.82
CA THR A 38 -8.87 -11.21 -4.02
C THR A 38 -9.11 -10.00 -4.94
N ILE A 39 -9.93 -9.08 -4.48
CA ILE A 39 -10.13 -7.75 -5.07
C ILE A 39 -9.49 -6.73 -4.15
N GLY A 40 -8.51 -5.97 -4.65
CA GLY A 40 -7.96 -4.81 -3.99
C GLY A 40 -8.71 -3.54 -4.43
N LEU A 41 -9.26 -2.79 -3.50
CA LEU A 41 -9.91 -1.51 -3.78
C LEU A 41 -8.90 -0.38 -3.54
N HIS A 42 -8.57 0.33 -4.61
CA HIS A 42 -7.65 1.46 -4.59
C HIS A 42 -8.38 2.75 -4.96
N LEU A 43 -8.25 3.79 -4.12
CA LEU A 43 -8.80 5.10 -4.42
C LEU A 43 -7.94 5.81 -5.47
N ILE A 44 -8.60 6.36 -6.49
CA ILE A 44 -7.98 7.25 -7.46
C ILE A 44 -8.47 8.68 -7.20
N GLY A 45 -7.52 9.60 -7.03
CA GLY A 45 -7.81 11.02 -6.86
C GLY A 45 -8.03 11.45 -5.41
N ASN A 46 -8.53 12.69 -5.23
CA ASN A 46 -8.64 13.38 -3.94
C ASN A 46 -9.97 13.12 -3.20
N GLU A 47 -10.62 12.02 -3.45
CA GLU A 47 -11.95 11.73 -2.86
C GLU A 47 -11.88 11.19 -1.43
N GLY A 48 -10.87 11.39 -0.68
CA GLY A 48 -10.70 11.11 0.74
C GLY A 48 -11.24 9.75 1.28
N LEU A 49 -10.59 9.20 2.28
CA LEU A 49 -10.97 7.90 2.88
C LEU A 49 -12.38 7.92 3.50
N ALA A 50 -12.86 9.08 3.95
CA ALA A 50 -14.20 9.21 4.52
C ALA A 50 -15.30 8.79 3.53
N LYS A 51 -15.18 9.19 2.27
CA LYS A 51 -16.13 8.79 1.23
C LYS A 51 -16.09 7.30 0.91
N LEU A 52 -14.91 6.69 0.91
CA LEU A 52 -14.79 5.24 0.75
C LEU A 52 -15.48 4.50 1.90
N CYS A 53 -15.28 4.94 3.14
CA CYS A 53 -15.95 4.37 4.30
C CYS A 53 -17.48 4.47 4.18
N GLU A 54 -18.00 5.63 3.77
CA GLU A 54 -19.43 5.85 3.54
C GLU A 54 -19.97 4.92 2.44
N LEU A 55 -19.26 4.81 1.31
CA LEU A 55 -19.65 3.92 0.21
C LEU A 55 -19.69 2.45 0.64
N ILE A 56 -18.64 1.97 1.32
CA ILE A 56 -18.56 0.57 1.76
C ILE A 56 -19.63 0.25 2.81
N GLN A 57 -19.92 1.17 3.73
CA GLN A 57 -20.96 1.00 4.76
C GLN A 57 -22.38 1.15 4.19
N GLY A 58 -22.53 1.84 3.06
CA GLY A 58 -23.79 2.01 2.36
C GLY A 58 -24.32 0.74 1.69
N SER A 59 -25.60 0.78 1.25
CA SER A 59 -26.25 -0.39 0.66
C SER A 59 -25.57 -0.93 -0.60
N ALA A 60 -24.94 -0.07 -1.40
CA ALA A 60 -24.19 -0.48 -2.59
C ALA A 60 -22.92 -1.25 -2.21
N GLY A 61 -22.15 -0.72 -1.27
CA GLY A 61 -20.93 -1.39 -0.77
C GLY A 61 -21.24 -2.72 -0.08
N GLN A 62 -22.31 -2.79 0.69
CA GLN A 62 -22.72 -4.04 1.33
C GLN A 62 -23.15 -5.11 0.29
N ARG A 63 -23.83 -4.71 -0.79
CA ARG A 63 -24.10 -5.63 -1.91
C ARG A 63 -22.82 -6.10 -2.59
N PHE A 64 -21.90 -5.17 -2.89
CA PHE A 64 -20.61 -5.52 -3.47
C PHE A 64 -19.85 -6.55 -2.61
N LEU A 65 -19.80 -6.37 -1.29
CA LEU A 65 -19.13 -7.31 -0.38
C LEU A 65 -19.82 -8.68 -0.36
N ALA A 66 -21.16 -8.70 -0.40
CA ALA A 66 -21.93 -9.93 -0.48
C ALA A 66 -21.68 -10.68 -1.79
N ASP A 67 -21.70 -9.96 -2.92
CA ASP A 67 -21.45 -10.54 -4.24
C ASP A 67 -20.00 -11.06 -4.35
N ALA A 68 -19.01 -10.33 -3.81
CA ALA A 68 -17.63 -10.81 -3.74
C ALA A 68 -17.53 -12.15 -2.97
N ALA A 69 -18.17 -12.22 -1.82
CA ALA A 69 -18.19 -13.43 -1.01
C ALA A 69 -18.88 -14.60 -1.73
N GLU A 70 -19.99 -14.37 -2.44
CA GLU A 70 -20.68 -15.37 -3.25
C GLU A 70 -19.78 -15.95 -4.35
N HIS A 71 -18.92 -15.12 -4.93
CA HIS A 71 -17.94 -15.53 -5.95
C HIS A 71 -16.63 -16.08 -5.37
N GLY A 72 -16.51 -16.22 -4.05
CA GLY A 72 -15.32 -16.72 -3.39
C GLY A 72 -14.13 -15.76 -3.41
N LEU A 73 -14.39 -14.44 -3.57
CA LEU A 73 -13.39 -13.39 -3.64
C LEU A 73 -13.23 -12.73 -2.28
N ALA A 74 -12.00 -12.59 -1.83
CA ALA A 74 -11.66 -11.73 -0.70
C ALA A 74 -11.59 -10.26 -1.14
N VAL A 75 -11.75 -9.34 -0.18
CA VAL A 75 -11.66 -7.90 -0.43
C VAL A 75 -10.59 -7.27 0.47
N GLU A 76 -9.72 -6.47 -0.14
CA GLU A 76 -8.68 -5.67 0.49
C GLU A 76 -8.85 -4.19 0.10
N TYR A 77 -8.32 -3.28 0.93
CA TYR A 77 -8.35 -1.83 0.69
C TYR A 77 -6.91 -1.34 0.64
N GLU A 78 -6.47 -0.91 -0.54
CA GLU A 78 -5.09 -0.52 -0.84
C GLU A 78 -5.00 1.00 -0.93
N LEU A 79 -4.51 1.67 0.12
CA LEU A 79 -4.74 3.09 0.33
C LEU A 79 -3.45 3.84 0.65
N HIS A 80 -3.17 4.93 -0.09
CA HIS A 80 -2.27 5.97 0.38
C HIS A 80 -2.97 6.78 1.48
N ALA A 81 -2.89 6.28 2.71
CA ALA A 81 -3.74 6.72 3.81
C ALA A 81 -3.11 7.82 4.70
N MET A 82 -1.81 8.11 4.55
CA MET A 82 -1.10 8.93 5.52
C MET A 82 -1.66 10.34 5.66
N HIS A 83 -2.13 10.92 4.54
CA HIS A 83 -2.77 12.24 4.55
C HIS A 83 -4.00 12.29 5.47
N ASP A 84 -4.83 11.24 5.43
CA ASP A 84 -6.06 11.16 6.24
C ASP A 84 -5.76 10.68 7.68
N LEU A 85 -4.74 9.83 7.86
CA LEU A 85 -4.36 9.33 9.18
C LEU A 85 -3.73 10.41 10.07
N LEU A 86 -3.07 11.43 9.49
CA LEU A 86 -2.67 12.65 10.19
C LEU A 86 -3.44 13.84 9.62
N PRO A 87 -4.58 14.25 10.22
CA PRO A 87 -5.40 15.36 9.74
C PRO A 87 -4.60 16.67 9.63
N ARG A 88 -4.67 17.33 8.48
CA ARG A 88 -3.81 18.49 8.17
C ARG A 88 -4.16 19.74 8.97
N GLU A 89 -5.39 19.87 9.43
CA GLU A 89 -5.85 20.94 10.31
C GLU A 89 -5.11 20.98 11.67
N LEU A 90 -4.56 19.82 12.10
CA LEU A 90 -3.73 19.76 13.30
C LEU A 90 -2.44 20.57 13.20
N PHE A 91 -2.01 20.94 12.00
CA PHE A 91 -0.77 21.68 11.79
C PHE A 91 -0.75 23.03 12.52
N THR A 92 -1.89 23.70 12.61
CA THR A 92 -2.01 25.02 13.27
C THR A 92 -1.74 24.92 14.76
N GLU A 93 -2.15 23.81 15.39
CA GLU A 93 -2.05 23.64 16.87
C GLU A 93 -0.84 22.81 17.27
N ALA A 94 -0.40 21.87 16.43
CA ALA A 94 0.65 20.90 16.72
C ALA A 94 1.59 20.67 15.51
N PRO A 95 2.31 21.70 15.06
CA PRO A 95 3.20 21.58 13.90
C PRO A 95 4.31 20.54 14.07
N GLU A 96 4.68 20.20 15.32
CA GLU A 96 5.69 19.19 15.63
C GLU A 96 5.32 17.77 15.22
N LEU A 97 4.06 17.49 14.93
CA LEU A 97 3.59 16.21 14.39
C LEU A 97 4.03 16.02 12.94
N PHE A 98 4.23 17.12 12.23
CA PHE A 98 4.46 17.14 10.80
C PHE A 98 5.94 17.14 10.46
N ARG A 99 6.25 16.72 9.23
CA ARG A 99 7.63 16.64 8.76
C ARG A 99 8.32 18.01 8.68
N VAL A 100 9.62 17.99 8.78
CA VAL A 100 10.50 19.12 8.42
C VAL A 100 10.94 18.93 6.97
N ASP A 101 10.86 19.95 6.16
CA ASP A 101 11.30 19.96 4.76
C ASP A 101 12.81 20.22 4.60
N ASP A 102 13.26 20.34 3.34
CA ASP A 102 14.67 20.58 3.03
C ASP A 102 15.13 22.01 3.41
N SER A 103 14.20 22.97 3.61
CA SER A 103 14.51 24.31 4.12
C SER A 103 14.68 24.37 5.64
N GLY A 104 14.31 23.30 6.34
CA GLY A 104 14.28 23.24 7.79
C GLY A 104 12.96 23.70 8.42
N ALA A 105 11.95 24.01 7.62
CA ALA A 105 10.62 24.39 8.09
C ALA A 105 9.72 23.17 8.33
N ARG A 106 8.83 23.27 9.32
CA ARG A 106 7.71 22.34 9.47
C ARG A 106 6.65 22.66 8.44
N VAL A 107 6.15 21.64 7.77
CA VAL A 107 5.16 21.77 6.67
C VAL A 107 4.03 20.76 6.81
N PRO A 108 2.77 21.18 6.52
CA PRO A 108 1.61 20.31 6.69
C PRO A 108 1.45 19.26 5.60
N GLU A 109 2.17 19.41 4.48
CA GLU A 109 2.03 18.52 3.33
C GLU A 109 2.74 17.20 3.55
N TRP A 110 2.16 16.13 3.01
CA TRP A 110 2.72 14.79 2.90
C TRP A 110 2.87 14.04 4.24
N ASN A 111 3.87 13.16 4.28
CA ASN A 111 4.15 12.28 5.43
C ASN A 111 4.41 13.05 6.75
N LEU A 112 4.32 12.37 7.87
CA LEU A 112 4.52 12.91 9.23
C LEU A 112 5.99 13.00 9.63
N CYS A 113 6.22 13.41 10.89
CA CYS A 113 7.52 13.29 11.55
C CYS A 113 7.58 11.95 12.34
N PRO A 114 8.29 10.91 11.88
CA PRO A 114 8.35 9.62 12.59
C PRO A 114 9.05 9.66 13.94
N SER A 115 9.79 10.73 14.25
CA SER A 115 10.39 10.93 15.59
C SER A 115 9.44 11.57 16.60
N SER A 116 8.24 11.99 16.19
CA SER A 116 7.19 12.49 17.08
C SER A 116 6.33 11.33 17.59
N ALA A 117 6.44 11.03 18.89
CA ALA A 117 5.61 10.00 19.51
C ALA A 117 4.11 10.33 19.43
N ASP A 118 3.74 11.60 19.52
CA ASP A 118 2.36 12.05 19.38
C ASP A 118 1.85 11.88 17.94
N ALA A 119 2.69 12.15 16.91
CA ALA A 119 2.32 11.88 15.53
C ALA A 119 2.05 10.39 15.32
N LEU A 120 2.92 9.52 15.82
CA LEU A 120 2.74 8.06 15.74
C LEU A 120 1.45 7.61 16.46
N ARG A 121 1.15 8.21 17.62
CA ARG A 121 -0.10 7.91 18.35
C ARG A 121 -1.33 8.33 17.54
N VAL A 122 -1.37 9.57 17.04
CA VAL A 122 -2.51 10.07 16.23
C VAL A 122 -2.76 9.18 15.01
N VAL A 123 -1.70 8.88 14.25
CA VAL A 123 -1.77 8.03 13.06
C VAL A 123 -2.24 6.61 13.40
N SER A 124 -1.73 6.03 14.49
CA SER A 124 -2.12 4.70 14.93
C SER A 124 -3.59 4.63 15.38
N ASP A 125 -4.06 5.64 16.14
CA ASP A 125 -5.46 5.71 16.59
C ASP A 125 -6.41 5.87 15.39
N ASN A 126 -6.04 6.69 14.40
CA ASN A 126 -6.81 6.87 13.18
C ASN A 126 -6.79 5.62 12.28
N ALA A 127 -5.65 4.91 12.20
CA ALA A 127 -5.54 3.64 11.50
C ALA A 127 -6.47 2.57 12.09
N VAL A 128 -6.57 2.49 13.41
CA VAL A 128 -7.52 1.59 14.08
C VAL A 128 -8.98 1.95 13.76
N ARG A 129 -9.32 3.26 13.73
CA ARG A 129 -10.67 3.71 13.33
C ARG A 129 -10.98 3.34 11.87
N LEU A 130 -10.03 3.60 10.97
CA LEU A 130 -10.16 3.25 9.55
C LEU A 130 -10.32 1.72 9.36
N ALA A 131 -9.51 0.92 10.05
CA ALA A 131 -9.60 -0.53 10.02
C ALA A 131 -10.95 -1.06 10.58
N GLY A 132 -11.54 -0.35 11.55
CA GLY A 132 -12.88 -0.65 12.05
C GLY A 132 -13.99 -0.37 11.04
N ALA A 133 -13.81 0.64 10.17
CA ALA A 133 -14.74 1.03 9.12
C ALA A 133 -14.59 0.18 7.84
N LEU A 134 -13.33 -0.08 7.44
CA LEU A 134 -12.95 -0.86 6.26
C LEU A 134 -12.32 -2.18 6.72
N ARG A 135 -13.14 -3.21 6.90
CA ARG A 135 -12.69 -4.54 7.36
C ARG A 135 -12.30 -5.41 6.17
N PRO A 136 -10.99 -5.55 5.87
CA PRO A 136 -10.56 -6.47 4.82
C PRO A 136 -10.87 -7.91 5.24
N THR A 137 -11.36 -8.72 4.30
CA THR A 137 -11.71 -10.12 4.60
C THR A 137 -10.48 -11.04 4.74
N THR A 138 -9.30 -10.51 4.45
CA THR A 138 -8.01 -11.21 4.50
C THR A 138 -7.21 -10.96 5.76
N HIS A 139 -7.67 -10.07 6.66
CA HIS A 139 -6.89 -9.52 7.77
C HIS A 139 -5.60 -8.79 7.33
N ARG A 140 -5.50 -8.44 6.04
CA ARG A 140 -4.37 -7.70 5.48
C ARG A 140 -4.78 -6.26 5.24
N TYR A 141 -3.99 -5.35 5.78
CA TYR A 141 -4.22 -3.92 5.76
C TYR A 141 -3.15 -3.24 4.92
N PHE A 142 -3.56 -2.27 4.11
CA PHE A 142 -2.70 -1.49 3.24
C PHE A 142 -2.97 -0.01 3.51
N MET A 143 -2.15 0.60 4.35
CA MET A 143 -2.25 1.99 4.78
C MET A 143 -0.91 2.67 4.50
N TRP A 144 -0.63 2.86 3.21
CA TRP A 144 0.66 3.32 2.73
C TRP A 144 0.93 4.79 3.07
N ALA A 145 2.21 5.15 3.02
CA ALA A 145 2.67 6.54 3.01
C ALA A 145 2.10 7.31 1.81
N ASP A 146 2.17 8.64 1.84
CA ASP A 146 1.77 9.47 0.71
C ASP A 146 2.63 9.16 -0.53
N ASP A 147 1.98 9.08 -1.69
CA ASP A 147 2.52 8.56 -2.94
C ASP A 147 3.80 9.29 -3.40
N GLY A 148 4.94 8.60 -3.32
CA GLY A 148 6.25 9.13 -3.72
C GLY A 148 6.72 10.37 -2.93
N CYS A 149 6.02 10.74 -1.87
CA CYS A 149 6.22 12.02 -1.19
C CYS A 149 7.40 12.01 -0.21
N PRO A 150 8.01 13.20 0.04
CA PRO A 150 9.20 13.31 0.87
C PRO A 150 8.95 12.98 2.35
N TRP A 151 10.01 12.53 3.02
CA TRP A 151 10.05 12.24 4.45
C TRP A 151 10.64 13.39 5.27
N CYS A 152 10.61 13.26 6.59
CA CYS A 152 11.04 14.28 7.54
C CYS A 152 12.56 14.50 7.52
N ARG A 153 13.00 15.77 7.56
CA ARG A 153 14.41 16.20 7.63
C ARG A 153 14.84 16.77 8.99
N CYS A 154 14.05 16.62 10.04
CA CYS A 154 14.47 17.07 11.37
C CYS A 154 15.75 16.36 11.85
N ALA A 155 16.40 16.87 12.90
CA ALA A 155 17.68 16.36 13.39
C ALA A 155 17.68 14.85 13.67
N ALA A 156 16.60 14.32 14.22
CA ALA A 156 16.44 12.89 14.49
C ALA A 156 16.18 12.09 13.21
N CYS A 157 15.25 12.53 12.34
CA CYS A 157 14.83 11.78 11.18
C CYS A 157 15.86 11.75 10.06
N ARG A 158 16.74 12.76 9.93
CA ARG A 158 17.79 12.80 8.89
C ARG A 158 18.81 11.66 8.96
N GLN A 159 18.88 10.98 10.10
CA GLN A 159 19.76 9.81 10.30
C GLN A 159 19.12 8.51 9.75
N LEU A 160 17.82 8.55 9.47
CA LEU A 160 17.04 7.44 8.96
C LEU A 160 16.87 7.55 7.44
N THR A 161 16.95 6.42 6.75
CA THR A 161 16.56 6.38 5.33
C THR A 161 15.05 6.58 5.18
N PRO A 162 14.53 6.94 4.01
CA PRO A 162 13.09 6.96 3.76
C PRO A 162 12.39 5.65 4.15
N SER A 163 13.00 4.50 3.83
CA SER A 163 12.48 3.18 4.20
C SER A 163 12.48 2.95 5.72
N ASP A 164 13.51 3.42 6.45
CA ASP A 164 13.50 3.37 7.91
C ASP A 164 12.38 4.22 8.50
N GLN A 165 12.20 5.45 7.98
CA GLN A 165 11.15 6.35 8.44
C GLN A 165 9.76 5.77 8.19
N ASN A 166 9.52 5.23 6.99
CA ASN A 166 8.28 4.52 6.67
C ASN A 166 8.05 3.35 7.64
N LEU A 167 9.07 2.54 7.89
CA LEU A 167 8.93 1.36 8.73
C LEU A 167 8.68 1.70 10.21
N VAL A 168 9.21 2.81 10.72
CA VAL A 168 8.83 3.32 12.07
C VAL A 168 7.33 3.56 12.15
N VAL A 169 6.74 4.19 11.13
CA VAL A 169 5.30 4.47 11.09
C VAL A 169 4.49 3.18 10.93
N MET A 170 4.89 2.32 10.01
CA MET A 170 4.20 1.04 9.79
C MET A 170 4.23 0.15 11.05
N ASN A 171 5.34 0.11 11.77
CA ASN A 171 5.44 -0.63 13.02
C ASN A 171 4.46 -0.10 14.08
N ALA A 172 4.35 1.21 14.25
CA ALA A 172 3.42 1.81 15.19
C ALA A 172 1.95 1.46 14.86
N ILE A 173 1.58 1.57 13.59
CA ILE A 173 0.25 1.18 13.09
C ILE A 173 0.02 -0.32 13.30
N ALA A 174 0.97 -1.18 12.93
CA ALA A 174 0.86 -2.62 13.04
C ALA A 174 0.64 -3.11 14.47
N VAL A 175 1.33 -2.49 15.45
CA VAL A 175 1.12 -2.76 16.88
C VAL A 175 -0.28 -2.35 17.31
N ALA A 176 -0.78 -1.20 16.85
CA ALA A 176 -2.12 -0.71 17.19
C ALA A 176 -3.22 -1.60 16.57
N LEU A 177 -3.07 -2.01 15.32
CA LEU A 177 -4.04 -2.85 14.61
C LEU A 177 -4.26 -4.20 15.31
N ARG A 178 -3.23 -4.82 15.91
CA ARG A 178 -3.38 -6.08 16.65
C ARG A 178 -4.35 -6.00 17.84
N ARG A 179 -4.62 -4.79 18.35
CA ARG A 179 -5.61 -4.60 19.43
C ARG A 179 -7.04 -4.73 18.92
N LEU A 180 -7.28 -4.38 17.65
CA LEU A 180 -8.57 -4.50 16.99
C LEU A 180 -8.75 -5.89 16.35
N ASP A 181 -7.72 -6.36 15.68
CA ASP A 181 -7.69 -7.62 14.94
C ASP A 181 -6.38 -8.36 15.26
N PRO A 182 -6.43 -9.40 16.11
CA PRO A 182 -5.25 -10.19 16.48
C PRO A 182 -4.52 -10.84 15.28
N HIS A 183 -5.22 -11.01 14.16
CA HIS A 183 -4.68 -11.58 12.92
C HIS A 183 -4.21 -10.50 11.93
N ALA A 184 -4.32 -9.21 12.31
CA ALA A 184 -3.95 -8.10 11.43
C ALA A 184 -2.50 -8.22 10.95
N ARG A 185 -2.33 -8.11 9.64
CA ARG A 185 -1.04 -7.96 8.96
C ARG A 185 -1.04 -6.65 8.17
N LEU A 186 0.03 -5.89 8.25
CA LEU A 186 0.15 -4.58 7.61
C LEU A 186 1.21 -4.63 6.50
N ALA A 187 0.87 -4.15 5.32
CA ALA A 187 1.80 -4.01 4.20
C ALA A 187 2.76 -2.85 4.42
N ALA A 188 4.06 -3.11 4.31
CA ALA A 188 5.07 -2.08 4.14
C ALA A 188 5.41 -1.99 2.64
N LEU A 189 4.94 -0.92 2.00
CA LEU A 189 5.13 -0.70 0.58
C LEU A 189 6.57 -0.25 0.29
N ALA A 190 7.32 -1.09 -0.43
CA ALA A 190 8.61 -0.73 -1.00
C ALA A 190 8.38 -0.17 -2.41
N TYR A 191 8.37 1.17 -2.52
CA TYR A 191 7.95 1.90 -3.69
C TYR A 191 8.69 3.24 -3.78
N ASP A 192 9.05 3.67 -4.98
CA ASP A 192 9.72 4.94 -5.26
C ASP A 192 10.89 5.24 -4.30
N ASN A 193 10.75 6.19 -3.38
CA ASN A 193 11.80 6.56 -2.45
C ASN A 193 12.03 5.55 -1.30
N THR A 194 11.13 4.59 -1.11
CA THR A 194 11.24 3.50 -0.13
C THR A 194 11.60 2.14 -0.74
N LEU A 195 12.01 2.09 -2.01
CA LEU A 195 12.38 0.85 -2.72
C LEU A 195 13.57 0.10 -2.11
N LYS A 196 14.49 0.82 -1.44
CA LYS A 196 15.65 0.19 -0.81
C LYS A 196 15.29 -0.38 0.55
N ALA A 197 15.89 -1.51 0.91
CA ALA A 197 15.71 -2.10 2.22
C ALA A 197 16.02 -1.12 3.36
N PRO A 198 15.24 -1.12 4.46
CA PRO A 198 15.55 -0.38 5.68
C PRO A 198 16.91 -0.79 6.24
N ARG A 199 17.65 0.16 6.79
CA ARG A 199 19.00 -0.10 7.33
C ARG A 199 18.99 -0.31 8.84
N SER A 200 18.25 0.51 9.56
CA SER A 200 18.32 0.64 11.01
C SER A 200 17.07 0.13 11.73
N VAL A 201 15.93 0.08 11.05
CA VAL A 201 14.65 -0.34 11.61
C VAL A 201 14.31 -1.74 11.13
N ARG A 202 13.73 -2.56 12.00
CA ARG A 202 13.24 -3.91 11.67
C ARG A 202 11.72 -3.94 11.74
N PRO A 203 11.05 -4.73 10.89
CA PRO A 203 9.60 -4.83 10.89
C PRO A 203 9.10 -5.55 12.16
N GLU A 204 7.93 -5.11 12.64
CA GLU A 204 7.13 -5.88 13.60
C GLU A 204 6.72 -7.22 12.95
N PRO A 205 6.49 -8.28 13.74
CA PRO A 205 6.19 -9.62 13.20
C PRO A 205 4.97 -9.69 12.28
N ASN A 206 4.04 -8.74 12.40
CA ASN A 206 2.85 -8.65 11.56
C ASN A 206 2.97 -7.63 10.41
N VAL A 207 4.16 -7.10 10.14
CA VAL A 207 4.44 -6.29 8.97
C VAL A 207 5.03 -7.18 7.87
N PHE A 208 4.49 -7.10 6.66
CA PHE A 208 4.98 -7.86 5.51
C PHE A 208 5.39 -6.94 4.36
N LEU A 209 6.24 -7.44 3.49
CA LEU A 209 6.72 -6.72 2.31
C LEU A 209 5.65 -6.69 1.22
N GLU A 210 5.41 -5.50 0.69
CA GLU A 210 4.78 -5.31 -0.61
C GLU A 210 5.75 -4.56 -1.52
N TYR A 211 6.21 -5.20 -2.58
CA TYR A 211 7.19 -4.65 -3.51
C TYR A 211 6.52 -4.15 -4.78
N ALA A 212 6.67 -2.87 -5.09
CA ALA A 212 6.04 -2.21 -6.23
C ALA A 212 7.07 -1.65 -7.23
N PRO A 213 7.51 -2.44 -8.23
CA PRO A 213 8.52 -2.03 -9.21
C PRO A 213 7.93 -1.19 -10.34
N ILE A 214 7.33 -0.04 -10.02
CA ILE A 214 6.57 0.80 -10.98
C ILE A 214 7.37 1.21 -12.22
N ARG A 215 8.70 1.32 -12.13
CA ARG A 215 9.54 1.78 -13.23
C ARG A 215 10.14 0.65 -14.07
N ARG A 216 9.89 -0.62 -13.70
CA ARG A 216 10.42 -1.74 -14.46
C ARG A 216 9.90 -1.75 -15.92
N ASP A 217 10.65 -2.30 -16.83
CA ASP A 217 10.18 -2.62 -18.18
C ASP A 217 9.27 -3.85 -18.13
N SER A 218 7.94 -3.63 -18.14
CA SER A 218 6.94 -4.70 -18.10
C SER A 218 6.79 -5.47 -19.43
N SER A 219 7.51 -5.08 -20.48
CA SER A 219 7.59 -5.85 -21.73
C SER A 219 8.59 -7.02 -21.67
N ARG A 220 9.37 -7.10 -20.57
CA ARG A 220 10.40 -8.10 -20.34
C ARG A 220 10.25 -8.74 -18.96
N PRO A 221 10.70 -9.99 -18.77
CA PRO A 221 10.79 -10.59 -17.44
C PRO A 221 11.61 -9.73 -16.48
N LEU A 222 11.24 -9.73 -15.20
CA LEU A 222 11.98 -8.97 -14.18
C LEU A 222 13.43 -9.44 -14.05
N ASN A 223 13.68 -10.73 -14.28
CA ASN A 223 15.00 -11.34 -14.21
C ASN A 223 15.76 -11.39 -15.56
N ASP A 224 15.31 -10.63 -16.58
CA ASP A 224 16.02 -10.54 -17.87
C ASP A 224 17.37 -9.84 -17.69
N PRO A 225 18.52 -10.56 -17.85
CA PRO A 225 19.83 -9.98 -17.63
C PRO A 225 20.22 -8.92 -18.66
N SER A 226 19.52 -8.89 -19.82
CA SER A 226 19.76 -7.92 -20.87
C SER A 226 18.99 -6.58 -20.65
N CYS A 227 18.05 -6.55 -19.70
CA CYS A 227 17.30 -5.35 -19.33
C CYS A 227 17.90 -4.72 -18.07
N GLU A 228 18.63 -3.61 -18.25
CA GLU A 228 19.29 -2.92 -17.12
C GLU A 228 18.30 -2.42 -16.07
N GLU A 229 17.15 -1.91 -16.50
CA GLU A 229 16.11 -1.41 -15.58
C GLU A 229 15.54 -2.54 -14.72
N ASN A 230 15.20 -3.68 -15.33
CA ASN A 230 14.68 -4.83 -14.60
C ASN A 230 15.73 -5.45 -13.68
N ARG A 231 17.00 -5.49 -14.11
CA ARG A 231 18.09 -5.97 -13.27
C ARG A 231 18.25 -5.12 -12.01
N ARG A 232 18.15 -3.77 -12.11
CA ARG A 232 18.18 -2.88 -10.94
C ARG A 232 17.04 -3.18 -9.97
N HIS A 233 15.85 -3.47 -10.49
CA HIS A 233 14.72 -3.86 -9.67
C HIS A 233 14.91 -5.24 -9.02
N ALA A 234 15.41 -6.22 -9.75
CA ALA A 234 15.67 -7.55 -9.23
C ALA A 234 16.72 -7.55 -8.09
N GLU A 235 17.76 -6.72 -8.19
CA GLU A 235 18.81 -6.55 -7.18
C GLU A 235 18.29 -6.00 -5.83
N LEU A 236 17.11 -5.38 -5.81
CA LEU A 236 16.50 -4.85 -4.59
C LEU A 236 15.70 -5.90 -3.80
N ILE A 237 15.31 -7.00 -4.43
CA ILE A 237 14.41 -7.98 -3.83
C ILE A 237 15.07 -8.75 -2.69
N ASP A 238 16.25 -9.31 -2.90
CA ASP A 238 16.94 -10.10 -1.89
C ASP A 238 17.19 -9.32 -0.59
N PRO A 239 17.76 -8.08 -0.63
CA PRO A 239 17.90 -7.27 0.58
C PRO A 239 16.58 -6.95 1.29
N LEU A 240 15.48 -6.77 0.55
CA LEU A 240 14.16 -6.57 1.14
C LEU A 240 13.67 -7.85 1.84
N LEU A 241 13.81 -9.01 1.18
CA LEU A 241 13.42 -10.30 1.76
C LEU A 241 14.27 -10.70 2.97
N GLU A 242 15.56 -10.31 3.02
CA GLU A 242 16.40 -10.48 4.21
C GLU A 242 15.86 -9.70 5.42
N VAL A 243 15.23 -8.56 5.19
CA VAL A 243 14.65 -7.73 6.27
C VAL A 243 13.25 -8.19 6.67
N PHE A 244 12.36 -8.44 5.69
CA PHE A 244 10.95 -8.71 5.93
C PHE A 244 10.58 -10.20 5.98
N GLY A 245 11.47 -11.07 5.49
CA GLY A 245 11.13 -12.47 5.23
C GLY A 245 10.26 -12.64 3.99
N THR A 246 9.99 -13.90 3.66
CA THR A 246 9.16 -14.28 2.49
C THR A 246 7.69 -14.49 2.86
N GLU A 247 7.37 -14.62 4.14
CA GLU A 247 6.02 -14.93 4.59
C GLU A 247 5.06 -13.77 4.33
N GLY A 248 4.14 -13.99 3.39
CA GLY A 248 3.14 -13.01 2.95
C GLY A 248 3.70 -11.85 2.12
N ALA A 249 4.99 -11.88 1.77
CA ALA A 249 5.56 -10.94 0.81
C ALA A 249 4.81 -11.04 -0.53
N GLN A 250 4.61 -9.90 -1.18
CA GLN A 250 3.91 -9.82 -2.46
C GLN A 250 4.53 -8.76 -3.37
N VAL A 251 4.19 -8.86 -4.66
CA VAL A 251 4.52 -7.85 -5.65
C VAL A 251 3.25 -7.15 -6.10
N LEU A 252 3.26 -5.82 -6.06
CA LEU A 252 2.24 -4.98 -6.69
C LEU A 252 2.68 -4.69 -8.12
N GLU A 253 1.99 -5.29 -9.09
CA GLU A 253 2.32 -5.15 -10.51
C GLU A 253 1.33 -4.25 -11.25
N TYR A 254 1.78 -3.65 -12.34
CA TYR A 254 1.04 -2.64 -13.11
C TYR A 254 0.61 -3.14 -14.49
N TRP A 255 0.42 -4.46 -14.68
CA TRP A 255 0.19 -5.06 -16.01
C TRP A 255 -1.05 -4.56 -16.72
N MET A 256 -2.10 -4.21 -15.97
CA MET A 256 -3.38 -3.76 -16.50
C MET A 256 -3.58 -2.24 -16.38
N ASP A 257 -2.54 -1.51 -16.00
CA ASP A 257 -2.64 -0.05 -15.85
C ASP A 257 -2.75 0.62 -17.22
N VAL A 258 -3.97 0.93 -17.59
CA VAL A 258 -4.31 1.57 -18.87
C VAL A 258 -3.77 3.00 -18.96
N SER A 259 -3.56 3.68 -17.85
CA SER A 259 -2.98 5.02 -17.81
C SER A 259 -1.53 5.00 -18.26
N ARG A 260 -0.77 3.99 -17.81
CA ARG A 260 0.67 3.84 -18.13
C ARG A 260 0.93 3.30 -19.54
N PHE A 261 0.16 2.29 -19.95
CA PHE A 261 0.53 1.50 -21.11
C PHE A 261 -0.26 1.82 -22.37
N SER A 262 -1.43 2.41 -22.25
CA SER A 262 -2.29 2.66 -23.40
C SER A 262 -2.84 4.08 -23.50
N GLY A 263 -2.53 4.96 -22.56
CA GLY A 263 -3.09 6.31 -22.51
C GLY A 263 -4.62 6.30 -22.52
N TRP A 264 -5.23 5.39 -21.75
CA TRP A 264 -6.68 5.21 -21.62
C TRP A 264 -7.40 4.68 -22.88
N ARG A 265 -6.66 4.20 -23.88
CA ARG A 265 -7.27 3.77 -25.14
C ARG A 265 -7.74 2.31 -25.12
N ARG A 266 -6.89 1.39 -24.67
CA ARG A 266 -7.21 -0.05 -24.56
C ARG A 266 -6.32 -0.66 -23.47
N PRO A 267 -6.82 -1.62 -22.68
CA PRO A 267 -5.97 -2.38 -21.77
C PRO A 267 -4.88 -3.10 -22.58
N ALA A 268 -3.64 -2.92 -22.20
CA ALA A 268 -2.56 -3.77 -22.68
C ALA A 268 -2.54 -5.01 -21.79
N VAL A 269 -3.05 -6.13 -22.27
CA VAL A 269 -2.87 -7.42 -21.60
C VAL A 269 -1.40 -7.82 -21.76
N ARG A 270 -0.64 -7.69 -20.68
CA ARG A 270 0.73 -8.19 -20.62
C ARG A 270 0.73 -9.42 -19.74
N LEU A 271 1.01 -10.55 -20.33
CA LEU A 271 1.13 -11.79 -19.58
C LEU A 271 2.39 -11.73 -18.69
N PRO A 272 2.33 -12.21 -17.45
CA PRO A 272 3.53 -12.49 -16.67
C PRO A 272 4.33 -13.57 -17.43
N LEU A 273 5.58 -13.28 -17.69
CA LEU A 273 6.51 -14.21 -18.31
C LEU A 273 7.33 -14.89 -17.25
#